data_f6d2b435a3e93e9cfc81d16c0939637c
#
_entry.id   f6d2b435a3e93e9cfc81d16c0939637c
#
_cell.length_a   1.000
_cell.length_b   1.000
_cell.length_c   1.000
_cell.angle_alpha   90.00
_cell.angle_beta   90.00
_cell.angle_gamma   90.00
#
_symmetry.space_group_name_H-M   'P 1'
#
loop_
_entity.id
_entity.type
_entity.pdbx_description
1 polymer ?
#
loop_
_entity_poly.entity_id
_entity_poly.type
_entity_poly.pdbx_seq_one_letter_code
_entity_poly.pdbx_strand_id
1 'polypeptide(L)'
;SITLLAHSMGTFLTMEAMRTLALKGDYGPSSRMEALVLAAPDMDFDVFKGQLATLKQRPKAMIVLVSEKDRALKVSGELRGGAPRVGSGHRKDELTAEGLLVLDIASLAKKGDKLSHGTFANSETLIRLVNGGMNLSAIEKAAAGNPANLVGETLGVTGDLLSSIIYLPARVAGAR
;
A
#
# COMPACT_ATOMS: atom_id res chain seq x y z
N SER A 1 -0.11 -19.52 2.30
CA SER A 1 0.27 -18.09 2.17
C SER A 1 -0.61 -17.23 3.07
N ILE A 2 -0.06 -16.17 3.60
CA ILE A 2 -0.76 -15.22 4.48
C ILE A 2 -0.74 -13.86 3.78
N THR A 3 -1.92 -13.25 3.64
CA THR A 3 -2.06 -11.83 3.30
C THR A 3 -2.55 -11.11 4.53
N LEU A 4 -1.79 -10.10 4.98
CA LEU A 4 -2.17 -9.25 6.10
C LEU A 4 -2.58 -7.88 5.57
N LEU A 5 -3.76 -7.41 5.97
CA LEU A 5 -4.21 -6.06 5.70
C LEU A 5 -4.28 -5.26 7.01
N ALA A 6 -3.62 -4.12 7.02
CA ALA A 6 -3.65 -3.18 8.12
C ALA A 6 -4.21 -1.83 7.65
N HIS A 7 -5.02 -1.17 8.46
CA HIS A 7 -5.68 0.09 8.12
C HIS A 7 -5.37 1.20 9.12
N SER A 8 -5.15 2.40 8.62
CA SER A 8 -4.99 3.61 9.42
C SER A 8 -3.92 3.46 10.52
N MET A 9 -4.22 3.74 11.76
CA MET A 9 -3.33 3.52 12.93
C MET A 9 -2.90 2.05 13.09
N GLY A 10 -3.68 1.09 12.60
CA GLY A 10 -3.31 -0.33 12.60
C GLY A 10 -2.04 -0.61 11.79
N THR A 11 -1.71 0.22 10.82
CA THR A 11 -0.48 0.11 10.04
C THR A 11 0.75 0.37 10.90
N PHE A 12 0.70 1.39 11.77
CA PHE A 12 1.77 1.65 12.74
C PHE A 12 1.99 0.45 13.67
N LEU A 13 0.90 -0.11 14.24
CA LEU A 13 1.00 -1.28 15.12
C LEU A 13 1.60 -2.48 14.41
N THR A 14 1.18 -2.73 13.17
CA THR A 14 1.69 -3.83 12.35
C THR A 14 3.19 -3.65 12.07
N MET A 15 3.60 -2.48 11.62
CA MET A 15 5.00 -2.20 11.32
C MET A 15 5.86 -2.25 12.57
N GLU A 16 5.37 -1.78 13.73
CA GLU A 16 6.11 -1.86 15.00
C GLU A 16 6.21 -3.30 15.51
N ALA A 17 5.18 -4.11 15.35
CA ALA A 17 5.24 -5.53 15.68
C ALA A 17 6.29 -6.26 14.82
N MET A 18 6.29 -6.01 13.51
CA MET A 18 7.29 -6.58 12.60
C MET A 18 8.71 -6.11 12.93
N ARG A 19 8.88 -4.82 13.22
CA ARG A 19 10.16 -4.26 13.68
C ARG A 19 10.64 -4.93 14.97
N THR A 20 9.76 -5.10 15.95
CA THR A 20 10.08 -5.74 17.22
C THR A 20 10.53 -7.19 17.03
N LEU A 21 9.85 -7.94 16.19
CA LEU A 21 10.23 -9.32 15.82
C LEU A 21 11.60 -9.34 15.11
N ALA A 22 11.80 -8.45 14.16
CA ALA A 22 13.07 -8.34 13.42
C ALA A 22 14.25 -8.03 14.33
N LEU A 23 14.07 -7.15 15.32
CA LEU A 23 15.11 -6.84 16.32
C LEU A 23 15.44 -8.03 17.21
N LYS A 24 14.49 -8.94 17.44
CA LYS A 24 14.70 -10.21 18.14
C LYS A 24 15.29 -11.30 17.24
N GLY A 25 15.49 -11.03 15.95
CA GLY A 25 15.93 -12.03 14.98
C GLY A 25 14.84 -13.00 14.54
N ASP A 26 13.58 -12.77 14.90
CA ASP A 26 12.44 -13.58 14.46
C ASP A 26 11.82 -13.02 13.18
N TYR A 27 12.16 -13.63 12.06
CA TYR A 27 11.64 -13.28 10.74
C TYR A 27 10.54 -14.23 10.26
N GLY A 28 10.16 -15.22 11.07
CA GLY A 28 9.19 -16.25 10.70
C GLY A 28 7.85 -15.72 10.23
N PRO A 29 7.23 -14.72 10.91
CA PRO A 29 6.00 -14.11 10.42
C PRO A 29 6.16 -13.43 9.06
N SER A 30 7.18 -12.60 8.88
CA SER A 30 7.44 -11.88 7.61
C SER A 30 7.70 -12.83 6.44
N SER A 31 8.50 -13.87 6.66
CA SER A 31 8.86 -14.84 5.60
C SER A 31 7.68 -15.69 5.11
N ARG A 32 6.62 -15.82 5.93
CA ARG A 32 5.38 -16.53 5.56
C ARG A 32 4.32 -15.64 4.93
N MET A 33 4.51 -14.32 4.94
CA MET A 33 3.58 -13.39 4.32
C MET A 33 3.80 -13.34 2.81
N GLU A 34 2.75 -13.63 2.05
CA GLU A 34 2.69 -13.39 0.61
C GLU A 34 2.59 -11.89 0.35
N ALA A 35 1.70 -11.22 1.08
CA ALA A 35 1.52 -9.79 0.96
C ALA A 35 1.22 -9.12 2.31
N LEU A 36 1.74 -7.90 2.47
CA LEU A 36 1.35 -6.94 3.47
C LEU A 36 0.72 -5.73 2.78
N VAL A 37 -0.56 -5.49 3.04
CA VAL A 37 -1.31 -4.35 2.51
C VAL A 37 -1.49 -3.31 3.60
N LEU A 38 -0.95 -2.13 3.38
CA LEU A 38 -1.06 -0.98 4.28
C LEU A 38 -2.07 0.00 3.67
N ALA A 39 -3.29 0.03 4.18
CA ALA A 39 -4.37 0.87 3.68
C ALA A 39 -4.45 2.17 4.48
N ALA A 40 -4.37 3.31 3.77
CA ALA A 40 -4.43 4.65 4.34
C ALA A 40 -3.56 4.80 5.61
N PRO A 41 -2.24 4.50 5.56
CA PRO A 41 -1.40 4.48 6.74
C PRO A 41 -1.37 5.83 7.47
N ASP A 42 -1.91 5.87 8.69
CA ASP A 42 -1.88 7.04 9.56
C ASP A 42 -0.63 7.00 10.46
N MET A 43 0.51 7.15 9.84
CA MET A 43 1.78 7.20 10.54
C MET A 43 2.72 8.19 9.87
N ASP A 44 3.65 8.70 10.65
CA ASP A 44 4.69 9.60 10.17
C ASP A 44 5.61 8.88 9.18
N PHE A 45 6.01 9.60 8.14
CA PHE A 45 6.80 9.01 7.06
C PHE A 45 8.19 8.60 7.50
N ASP A 46 8.85 9.40 8.33
CA ASP A 46 10.21 9.09 8.78
C ASP A 46 10.21 7.95 9.81
N VAL A 47 9.16 7.88 10.63
CA VAL A 47 8.92 6.72 11.51
C VAL A 47 8.75 5.45 10.69
N PHE A 48 7.93 5.49 9.63
CA PHE A 48 7.73 4.37 8.73
C PHE A 48 9.05 3.91 8.10
N LYS A 49 9.83 4.84 7.56
CA LYS A 49 11.16 4.52 6.98
C LYS A 49 12.09 3.87 8.01
N GLY A 50 12.12 4.39 9.22
CA GLY A 50 12.90 3.81 10.30
C GLY A 50 12.49 2.39 10.66
N GLN A 51 11.18 2.11 10.71
CA GLN A 51 10.66 0.76 10.91
C GLN A 51 11.01 -0.16 9.74
N LEU A 52 10.80 0.32 8.51
CA LEU A 52 11.07 -0.43 7.28
C LEU A 52 12.55 -0.82 7.15
N ALA A 53 13.47 0.08 7.53
CA ALA A 53 14.91 -0.15 7.48
C ALA A 53 15.37 -1.27 8.42
N THR A 54 14.63 -1.58 9.47
CA THR A 54 14.95 -2.68 10.39
C THR A 54 14.52 -4.06 9.84
N LEU A 55 13.64 -4.09 8.82
CA LEU A 55 13.12 -5.32 8.26
C LEU A 55 14.11 -5.95 7.26
N LYS A 56 15.05 -6.74 7.76
CA LYS A 56 16.02 -7.47 6.92
C LYS A 56 15.34 -8.50 6.00
N GLN A 57 14.23 -9.08 6.45
CA GLN A 57 13.37 -9.96 5.67
C GLN A 57 11.97 -9.35 5.63
N ARG A 58 11.55 -8.97 4.43
CA ARG A 58 10.24 -8.36 4.18
C ARG A 58 9.27 -9.43 3.65
N PRO A 59 7.94 -9.21 3.78
CA PRO A 59 6.95 -9.95 3.01
C PRO A 59 7.29 -9.93 1.53
N LYS A 60 6.85 -10.94 0.76
CA LYS A 60 7.13 -11.04 -0.69
C LYS A 60 6.65 -9.80 -1.43
N ALA A 61 5.49 -9.25 -1.03
CA ALA A 61 5.03 -7.94 -1.48
C ALA A 61 4.60 -7.07 -0.32
N MET A 62 4.93 -5.79 -0.41
CA MET A 62 4.41 -4.75 0.46
C MET A 62 3.70 -3.71 -0.39
N ILE A 63 2.42 -3.50 -0.11
CA ILE A 63 1.52 -2.65 -0.89
C ILE A 63 1.00 -1.54 -0.01
N VAL A 64 1.08 -0.31 -0.50
CA VAL A 64 0.58 0.88 0.21
C VAL A 64 -0.54 1.51 -0.60
N LEU A 65 -1.73 1.57 -0.02
CA LEU A 65 -2.86 2.29 -0.60
C LEU A 65 -2.84 3.72 -0.07
N VAL A 66 -2.70 4.68 -0.97
CA VAL A 66 -2.61 6.11 -0.64
C VAL A 66 -3.75 6.91 -1.28
N SER A 67 -4.08 8.06 -0.70
CA SER A 67 -5.05 8.97 -1.29
C SER A 67 -4.81 10.41 -0.85
N GLU A 68 -4.56 11.30 -1.80
CA GLU A 68 -4.47 12.73 -1.53
C GLU A 68 -5.83 13.35 -1.12
N LYS A 69 -6.94 12.64 -1.37
CA LYS A 69 -8.28 13.03 -0.96
C LYS A 69 -8.65 12.62 0.46
N ASP A 70 -7.77 11.88 1.15
CA ASP A 70 -8.02 11.42 2.52
C ASP A 70 -7.91 12.57 3.52
N ARG A 71 -9.08 13.11 3.90
CA ARG A 71 -9.19 14.24 4.81
C ARG A 71 -8.85 13.88 6.25
N ALA A 72 -9.09 12.63 6.66
CA ALA A 72 -8.75 12.19 8.00
C ALA A 72 -7.24 12.19 8.22
N LEU A 73 -6.48 11.72 7.23
CA LEU A 73 -5.01 11.77 7.27
C LEU A 73 -4.48 13.20 7.25
N LYS A 74 -5.13 14.10 6.51
CA LYS A 74 -4.77 15.51 6.52
C LYS A 74 -4.93 16.12 7.92
N VAL A 75 -6.10 15.93 8.54
CA VAL A 75 -6.36 16.41 9.91
C VAL A 75 -5.41 15.78 10.92
N SER A 76 -5.17 14.46 10.81
CA SER A 76 -4.18 13.76 11.65
C SER A 76 -2.78 14.36 11.54
N GLY A 77 -2.34 14.67 10.32
CA GLY A 77 -1.06 15.32 10.07
C GLY A 77 -0.98 16.71 10.70
N GLU A 78 -2.01 17.54 10.53
CA GLU A 78 -2.08 18.88 11.10
C GLU A 78 -2.01 18.86 12.63
N LEU A 79 -2.75 17.95 13.27
CA LEU A 79 -2.72 17.79 14.74
C LEU A 79 -1.37 17.33 15.28
N ARG A 80 -0.54 16.73 14.44
CA ARG A 80 0.80 16.21 14.79
C ARG A 80 1.94 17.07 14.23
N GLY A 81 1.72 18.37 14.11
CA GLY A 81 2.76 19.32 13.70
C GLY A 81 2.99 19.41 12.19
N GLY A 82 2.03 18.99 11.37
CA GLY A 82 2.11 19.09 9.91
C GLY A 82 2.95 18.01 9.22
N ALA A 83 3.40 17.00 9.96
CA ALA A 83 4.20 15.92 9.38
C ALA A 83 3.37 15.11 8.35
N PRO A 84 3.89 14.87 7.13
CA PRO A 84 3.19 14.11 6.11
C PRO A 84 2.91 12.68 6.59
N ARG A 85 1.65 12.25 6.44
CA ARG A 85 1.26 10.86 6.72
C ARG A 85 1.56 10.00 5.51
N VAL A 86 2.01 8.78 5.74
CA VAL A 86 2.35 7.82 4.65
C VAL A 86 1.18 7.66 3.68
N GLY A 87 -0.03 7.50 4.19
CA GLY A 87 -1.24 7.30 3.39
C GLY A 87 -1.73 8.53 2.62
N SER A 88 -1.16 9.72 2.88
CA SER A 88 -1.56 10.95 2.17
C SER A 88 -1.11 10.99 0.71
N GLY A 89 -0.17 10.12 0.31
CA GLY A 89 0.32 10.03 -1.05
C GLY A 89 1.30 11.13 -1.49
N HIS A 90 1.67 12.07 -0.62
CA HIS A 90 2.57 13.17 -0.99
C HIS A 90 4.01 12.72 -1.29
N ARG A 91 4.43 11.57 -0.77
CA ARG A 91 5.80 11.04 -0.94
C ARG A 91 5.78 9.66 -1.61
N LYS A 92 4.95 9.49 -2.64
CA LYS A 92 4.79 8.22 -3.40
C LYS A 92 6.10 7.72 -3.99
N ASP A 93 6.89 8.63 -4.54
CA ASP A 93 8.16 8.27 -5.20
C ASP A 93 9.17 7.70 -4.20
N GLU A 94 9.18 8.20 -2.97
CA GLU A 94 10.05 7.66 -1.93
C GLU A 94 9.60 6.28 -1.47
N LEU A 95 8.29 6.02 -1.40
CA LEU A 95 7.77 4.68 -1.10
C LEU A 95 8.17 3.68 -2.18
N THR A 96 8.07 4.06 -3.45
CA THR A 96 8.49 3.19 -4.56
C THR A 96 10.00 2.97 -4.58
N ALA A 97 10.81 3.98 -4.25
CA ALA A 97 12.25 3.84 -4.11
C ALA A 97 12.65 2.84 -3.01
N GLU A 98 11.84 2.70 -1.96
CA GLU A 98 12.00 1.69 -0.90
C GLU A 98 11.55 0.27 -1.33
N GLY A 99 11.10 0.10 -2.56
CA GLY A 99 10.67 -1.19 -3.11
C GLY A 99 9.21 -1.54 -2.81
N LEU A 100 8.37 -0.57 -2.46
CA LEU A 100 6.96 -0.78 -2.18
C LEU A 100 6.11 -0.58 -3.44
N LEU A 101 5.05 -1.37 -3.56
CA LEU A 101 4.01 -1.13 -4.57
C LEU A 101 3.03 -0.10 -4.02
N VAL A 102 2.88 1.03 -4.70
CA VAL A 102 2.00 2.11 -4.27
C VAL A 102 0.80 2.21 -5.20
N LEU A 103 -0.41 2.13 -4.65
CA LEU A 103 -1.68 2.31 -5.36
C LEU A 103 -2.35 3.60 -4.88
N ASP A 104 -2.50 4.56 -5.79
CA ASP A 104 -3.27 5.78 -5.52
C ASP A 104 -4.75 5.50 -5.77
N ILE A 105 -5.53 5.47 -4.68
CA ILE A 105 -6.96 5.16 -4.71
C ILE A 105 -7.85 6.40 -4.63
N ALA A 106 -7.31 7.60 -4.85
CA ALA A 106 -8.05 8.85 -4.75
C ALA A 106 -9.24 8.93 -5.72
N SER A 107 -9.16 8.25 -6.88
CA SER A 107 -10.23 8.18 -7.88
C SER A 107 -11.37 7.27 -7.47
N LEU A 108 -11.14 6.30 -6.59
CA LEU A 108 -12.13 5.33 -6.13
C LEU A 108 -13.00 5.86 -4.98
N ALA A 109 -12.68 7.05 -4.47
CA ALA A 109 -13.47 7.68 -3.42
C ALA A 109 -14.89 7.98 -3.91
N LYS A 110 -15.91 7.45 -3.21
CA LYS A 110 -17.32 7.67 -3.56
C LYS A 110 -17.72 9.12 -3.35
N LYS A 111 -18.57 9.65 -4.25
CA LYS A 111 -19.22 10.96 -4.04
C LYS A 111 -20.03 10.90 -2.73
N GLY A 112 -19.75 11.83 -1.82
CA GLY A 112 -20.42 11.91 -0.51
C GLY A 112 -19.65 11.31 0.65
N ASP A 113 -18.57 10.58 0.43
CA ASP A 113 -17.63 10.22 1.50
C ASP A 113 -16.80 11.44 1.89
N LYS A 114 -17.22 12.10 2.98
CA LYS A 114 -16.61 13.35 3.44
C LYS A 114 -15.17 13.21 3.91
N LEU A 115 -14.78 12.04 4.38
CA LEU A 115 -13.45 11.77 4.92
C LEU A 115 -12.56 11.04 3.93
N SER A 116 -13.14 10.23 3.04
CA SER A 116 -12.44 9.36 2.07
C SER A 116 -11.42 8.38 2.70
N HIS A 117 -11.47 8.23 4.03
CA HIS A 117 -10.52 7.41 4.78
C HIS A 117 -10.81 5.90 4.68
N GLY A 118 -12.09 5.56 4.49
CA GLY A 118 -12.55 4.17 4.32
C GLY A 118 -12.67 3.74 2.86
N THR A 119 -12.10 4.47 1.91
CA THR A 119 -12.24 4.19 0.46
C THR A 119 -11.88 2.76 0.11
N PHE A 120 -10.83 2.18 0.72
CA PHE A 120 -10.41 0.80 0.45
C PHE A 120 -11.49 -0.23 0.85
N ALA A 121 -12.18 -0.01 1.96
CA ALA A 121 -13.21 -0.93 2.47
C ALA A 121 -14.56 -0.77 1.73
N ASN A 122 -14.77 0.36 1.08
CA ASN A 122 -15.99 0.68 0.35
C ASN A 122 -15.86 0.45 -1.17
N SER A 123 -14.67 0.12 -1.66
CA SER A 123 -14.42 -0.20 -3.06
C SER A 123 -14.52 -1.71 -3.28
N GLU A 124 -15.55 -2.13 -4.01
CA GLU A 124 -15.72 -3.54 -4.40
C GLU A 124 -14.48 -4.07 -5.15
N THR A 125 -13.88 -3.23 -5.95
CA THR A 125 -12.66 -3.50 -6.68
C THR A 125 -11.49 -3.85 -5.76
N LEU A 126 -11.24 -3.04 -4.73
CA LEU A 126 -10.16 -3.29 -3.76
C LEU A 126 -10.48 -4.51 -2.88
N ILE A 127 -11.74 -4.71 -2.51
CA ILE A 127 -12.19 -5.89 -1.77
C ILE A 127 -11.94 -7.15 -2.59
N ARG A 128 -12.27 -7.16 -3.87
CA ARG A 128 -12.00 -8.28 -4.77
C ARG A 128 -10.50 -8.52 -4.95
N LEU A 129 -9.71 -7.46 -5.07
CA LEU A 129 -8.25 -7.53 -5.16
C LEU A 129 -7.65 -8.24 -3.94
N VAL A 130 -8.10 -7.88 -2.75
CA VAL A 130 -7.62 -8.49 -1.49
C VAL A 130 -8.11 -9.93 -1.34
N ASN A 131 -9.40 -10.20 -1.63
CA ASN A 131 -10.04 -11.50 -1.46
C ASN A 131 -9.66 -12.50 -2.57
N GLY A 132 -9.38 -12.02 -3.77
CA GLY A 132 -9.01 -12.85 -4.92
C GLY A 132 -7.60 -13.44 -4.85
N GLY A 133 -6.88 -13.17 -3.76
CA GLY A 133 -5.46 -13.49 -3.67
C GLY A 133 -4.71 -12.69 -4.73
N MET A 134 -4.13 -11.56 -4.35
CA MET A 134 -3.39 -10.73 -5.30
C MET A 134 -2.40 -11.58 -6.06
N ASN A 135 -2.65 -11.76 -7.35
CA ASN A 135 -1.69 -12.41 -8.23
C ASN A 135 -0.53 -11.43 -8.48
N LEU A 136 0.44 -11.44 -7.55
CA LEU A 136 1.61 -10.56 -7.60
C LEU A 136 2.37 -10.69 -8.90
N SER A 137 2.49 -11.92 -9.43
CA SER A 137 3.18 -12.14 -10.70
C SER A 137 2.42 -11.52 -11.87
N ALA A 138 1.11 -11.42 -11.79
CA ALA A 138 0.30 -10.70 -12.76
C ALA A 138 0.45 -9.19 -12.62
N ILE A 139 0.48 -8.67 -11.41
CA ILE A 139 0.74 -7.25 -11.14
C ILE A 139 2.16 -6.87 -11.65
N GLU A 140 3.17 -7.67 -11.36
CA GLU A 140 4.54 -7.45 -11.83
C GLU A 140 4.66 -7.50 -13.36
N LYS A 141 4.04 -8.49 -14.01
CA LYS A 141 4.06 -8.63 -15.49
C LYS A 141 3.35 -7.48 -16.19
N ALA A 142 2.21 -7.07 -15.68
CA ALA A 142 1.44 -6.00 -16.25
C ALA A 142 2.14 -4.64 -16.05
N ALA A 143 2.81 -4.48 -14.92
CA ALA A 143 3.66 -3.33 -14.65
C ALA A 143 4.84 -3.20 -15.60
N ALA A 144 5.46 -4.30 -15.97
CA ALA A 144 6.57 -4.34 -16.94
C ALA A 144 6.12 -4.05 -18.39
N GLY A 145 4.84 -4.28 -18.73
CA GLY A 145 4.31 -4.14 -20.08
C GLY A 145 3.66 -2.78 -20.36
N ASN A 146 2.55 -2.50 -19.74
CA ASN A 146 1.80 -1.25 -19.81
C ASN A 146 0.82 -1.18 -18.64
N PRO A 147 0.88 -0.17 -17.79
CA PRO A 147 -0.03 -0.03 -16.65
C PRO A 147 -1.52 -0.09 -17.03
N ALA A 148 -1.88 0.33 -18.24
CA ALA A 148 -3.25 0.26 -18.73
C ALA A 148 -3.75 -1.18 -18.95
N ASN A 149 -2.87 -2.14 -19.23
CA ASN A 149 -3.22 -3.55 -19.43
C ASN A 149 -3.40 -4.33 -18.13
N LEU A 150 -2.89 -3.81 -17.02
CA LEU A 150 -3.03 -4.38 -15.67
C LEU A 150 -4.49 -4.58 -15.27
N VAL A 151 -5.32 -3.71 -15.73
CA VAL A 151 -6.65 -3.48 -15.18
C VAL A 151 -7.71 -4.33 -15.87
N GLY A 152 -7.55 -4.60 -17.15
CA GLY A 152 -8.58 -5.30 -17.93
C GLY A 152 -8.53 -6.81 -17.81
N GLU A 153 -7.36 -7.41 -17.97
CA GLU A 153 -7.25 -8.88 -18.16
C GLU A 153 -6.88 -9.65 -16.90
N THR A 154 -6.11 -9.04 -16.00
CA THR A 154 -5.49 -9.76 -14.89
C THR A 154 -6.28 -9.71 -13.59
N LEU A 155 -7.06 -8.66 -13.38
CA LEU A 155 -7.82 -8.46 -12.14
C LEU A 155 -9.33 -8.64 -12.32
N GLY A 156 -9.81 -8.91 -13.53
CA GLY A 156 -11.24 -9.07 -13.83
C GLY A 156 -12.05 -7.82 -13.49
N VAL A 157 -11.43 -6.64 -13.52
CA VAL A 157 -12.01 -5.40 -13.07
C VAL A 157 -12.16 -4.45 -14.23
N THR A 158 -13.40 -4.19 -14.59
CA THR A 158 -13.77 -3.24 -15.64
C THR A 158 -13.80 -1.81 -15.09
N GLY A 159 -13.14 -0.89 -15.78
CA GLY A 159 -13.38 0.55 -15.73
C GLY A 159 -12.83 1.34 -14.53
N ASP A 160 -13.11 0.96 -13.31
CA ASP A 160 -12.86 1.81 -12.14
C ASP A 160 -11.39 1.86 -11.69
N LEU A 161 -10.59 0.81 -11.92
CA LEU A 161 -9.15 0.82 -11.63
C LEU A 161 -8.32 1.54 -12.70
N LEU A 162 -8.86 1.77 -13.90
CA LEU A 162 -8.16 2.57 -14.93
C LEU A 162 -7.87 3.99 -14.45
N SER A 163 -8.60 4.45 -13.44
CA SER A 163 -8.41 5.75 -12.81
C SER A 163 -7.44 5.73 -11.61
N SER A 164 -7.02 4.54 -11.16
CA SER A 164 -6.04 4.39 -10.08
C SER A 164 -4.64 4.31 -10.67
N ILE A 165 -3.75 5.16 -10.18
CA ILE A 165 -2.36 5.19 -10.66
C ILE A 165 -1.54 4.22 -9.81
N ILE A 166 -0.88 3.27 -10.48
CA ILE A 166 0.03 2.30 -9.85
C ILE A 166 1.45 2.80 -9.98
N TYR A 167 2.12 2.98 -8.86
CA TYR A 167 3.53 3.33 -8.79
C TYR A 167 4.35 2.08 -8.45
N LEU A 168 5.33 1.78 -9.29
CA LEU A 168 6.14 0.57 -9.17
C LEU A 168 7.57 0.90 -8.79
N PRO A 169 8.20 0.04 -7.98
CA PRO A 169 9.64 0.17 -7.71
C PRO A 169 10.44 -0.01 -9.01
N ALA A 170 11.50 0.77 -9.14
CA ALA A 170 12.37 0.76 -10.34
C ALA A 170 12.96 -0.63 -10.66
N ARG A 171 13.08 -1.51 -9.67
CA ARG A 171 13.56 -2.89 -9.84
C ARG A 171 12.60 -3.80 -10.63
N VAL A 172 11.31 -3.46 -10.66
CA VAL A 172 10.30 -4.21 -11.42
C VAL A 172 10.27 -3.72 -12.87
N ALA A 173 10.58 -2.44 -13.11
CA ALA A 173 10.60 -1.85 -14.43
C ALA A 173 11.85 -2.24 -15.27
N GLY A 174 12.88 -2.81 -14.66
CA GLY A 174 14.18 -3.10 -15.28
C GLY A 174 14.60 -4.57 -15.37
N ALA A 175 13.75 -5.52 -15.01
CA ALA A 175 14.07 -6.94 -15.14
C ALA A 175 13.97 -7.38 -16.62
N ARG A 176 15.11 -7.32 -17.31
CA ARG A 176 15.40 -8.12 -18.50
C ARG A 176 16.14 -9.38 -18.08
#